data_d1d0fe662c20752e6571da8ea361c675
#
_entry.id   d1d0fe662c20752e6571da8ea361c675
#
_cell.length_a   1.000
_cell.length_b   1.000
_cell.length_c   1.000
_cell.angle_alpha   90.00
_cell.angle_beta   90.00
_cell.angle_gamma   90.00
#
_symmetry.space_group_name_H-M   'P 1'
#
loop_
_entity.id
_entity.type
_entity.pdbx_description
1 polymer ?
#
loop_
_entity_poly.entity_id
_entity_poly.type
_entity_poly.pdbx_seq_one_letter_code
_entity_poly.pdbx_strand_id
1 'polypeptide(L)'
;MKKAALTILSFFCIFAMSGCGNSQTDSNINSDSTTKNTTAEPTGSEETTAENSEIISTSESVTTPESKEESGGTEDETLVVYFSATGTTKGVAERIASVTNADLYEIIPAAPYSSDDLDWHDSNSRTSIEMNDPDARPAIASDTISLDSYSTVYIGYPIWWGDAPRIMSTFVESYDFSDKTVVPFCTSGGSGIGRSGDNLQDLANGGNWLLGDRLDADISESEIQDWINDLN
;
A
#
# COMPACT_ATOMS: atom_id res chain seq x y z
N MET A 1 -9.42 27.53 49.61
CA MET A 1 -10.30 26.49 50.13
C MET A 1 -11.72 26.71 49.59
N LYS A 2 -12.14 26.02 48.57
CA LYS A 2 -13.54 25.81 48.15
C LYS A 2 -13.55 24.54 47.31
N LYS A 3 -14.07 23.47 47.89
CA LYS A 3 -14.29 22.17 47.25
C LYS A 3 -15.59 22.23 46.47
N ALA A 4 -15.59 21.95 45.18
CA ALA A 4 -16.80 21.75 44.38
C ALA A 4 -16.96 20.24 44.17
N ALA A 5 -18.11 19.73 44.59
CA ALA A 5 -18.51 18.34 44.43
C ALA A 5 -19.09 18.12 43.04
N LEU A 6 -18.61 17.07 42.36
CA LEU A 6 -19.13 16.66 41.05
C LEU A 6 -20.15 15.53 41.26
N THR A 7 -21.38 15.78 40.89
CA THR A 7 -22.50 14.84 40.98
C THR A 7 -22.55 14.02 39.68
N ILE A 8 -22.38 12.70 39.81
CA ILE A 8 -22.53 11.75 38.70
C ILE A 8 -24.00 11.38 38.56
N LEU A 9 -24.57 11.65 37.42
CA LEU A 9 -25.93 11.24 37.06
C LEU A 9 -25.85 10.03 36.13
N SER A 10 -26.10 8.83 36.67
CA SER A 10 -26.22 7.58 35.92
C SER A 10 -27.58 7.54 35.23
N PHE A 11 -27.58 7.46 33.89
CA PHE A 11 -28.78 7.15 33.11
C PHE A 11 -28.73 5.66 32.70
N PHE A 12 -29.61 4.89 33.31
CA PHE A 12 -29.87 3.51 32.99
C PHE A 12 -30.96 3.45 31.93
N CYS A 13 -30.66 3.08 30.69
CA CYS A 13 -31.66 2.74 29.67
C CYS A 13 -31.78 1.23 29.56
N ILE A 14 -32.90 0.70 30.08
CA ILE A 14 -33.33 -0.68 29.89
C ILE A 14 -34.07 -0.74 28.54
N PHE A 15 -33.59 -1.56 27.61
CA PHE A 15 -34.35 -1.93 26.42
C PHE A 15 -34.81 -3.37 26.53
N ALA A 16 -36.16 -3.53 26.57
CA ALA A 16 -36.84 -4.81 26.67
C ALA A 16 -36.90 -5.55 25.32
N MET A 17 -36.69 -6.82 25.39
CA MET A 17 -36.92 -7.82 24.32
C MET A 17 -38.40 -8.07 24.11
N SER A 18 -38.82 -8.18 22.84
CA SER A 18 -40.00 -8.95 22.38
C SER A 18 -39.65 -9.37 20.96
N GLY A 19 -39.61 -10.53 20.55
CA GLY A 19 -40.33 -11.76 20.75
C GLY A 19 -41.12 -12.17 19.51
N CYS A 20 -40.75 -13.30 18.89
CA CYS A 20 -41.53 -14.22 18.06
C CYS A 20 -41.98 -13.85 16.65
N GLY A 21 -41.69 -14.79 15.72
CA GLY A 21 -42.36 -14.95 14.43
C GLY A 21 -41.73 -16.02 13.53
N ASN A 22 -42.07 -17.26 13.77
CA ASN A 22 -41.73 -18.45 12.97
C ASN A 22 -42.64 -18.53 11.72
N SER A 23 -42.06 -18.83 10.54
CA SER A 23 -42.78 -19.51 9.45
C SER A 23 -41.81 -20.24 8.53
N GLN A 24 -41.85 -21.53 8.64
CA GLN A 24 -41.38 -22.50 7.65
C GLN A 24 -42.31 -22.49 6.42
N THR A 25 -41.73 -22.64 5.23
CA THR A 25 -42.37 -23.33 4.12
C THR A 25 -41.34 -24.07 3.30
N ASP A 26 -41.39 -25.39 3.38
CA ASP A 26 -40.74 -26.34 2.49
C ASP A 26 -41.31 -26.22 1.06
N SER A 27 -40.45 -26.35 0.06
CA SER A 27 -40.83 -26.94 -1.22
C SER A 27 -39.62 -27.54 -1.92
N ASN A 28 -39.57 -28.82 -1.83
CA ASN A 28 -38.75 -29.78 -2.54
C ASN A 28 -39.28 -29.97 -3.97
N ILE A 29 -38.44 -29.86 -5.01
CA ILE A 29 -38.62 -30.59 -6.27
C ILE A 29 -37.27 -30.98 -6.84
N ASN A 30 -37.09 -32.24 -6.95
CA ASN A 30 -36.07 -33.04 -7.57
C ASN A 30 -36.28 -33.10 -9.09
N SER A 31 -35.22 -33.02 -9.91
CA SER A 31 -35.16 -33.73 -11.20
C SER A 31 -33.75 -33.91 -11.69
N ASP A 32 -33.36 -35.10 -11.68
CA ASP A 32 -32.30 -35.85 -12.31
C ASP A 32 -32.28 -35.69 -13.84
N SER A 33 -31.09 -35.62 -14.45
CA SER A 33 -30.79 -36.23 -15.76
C SER A 33 -29.30 -36.32 -16.03
N THR A 34 -28.83 -37.49 -15.91
CA THR A 34 -27.61 -38.09 -16.46
C THR A 34 -27.55 -37.99 -18.00
N THR A 35 -26.39 -37.70 -18.58
CA THR A 35 -25.89 -38.42 -19.76
C THR A 35 -24.38 -38.28 -19.95
N LYS A 36 -23.80 -39.43 -20.20
CA LYS A 36 -22.42 -39.87 -20.38
C LYS A 36 -21.79 -39.50 -21.72
N ASN A 37 -20.46 -39.60 -21.72
CA ASN A 37 -19.52 -40.11 -22.74
C ASN A 37 -19.12 -39.16 -23.89
N THR A 38 -17.86 -39.07 -24.31
CA THR A 38 -16.94 -40.14 -24.77
C THR A 38 -15.55 -39.54 -25.05
N THR A 39 -14.53 -40.26 -24.66
CA THR A 39 -13.14 -40.39 -25.07
C THR A 39 -12.86 -40.18 -26.55
N ALA A 40 -11.70 -39.52 -26.90
CA ALA A 40 -10.70 -40.01 -27.86
C ALA A 40 -9.47 -39.07 -27.94
N GLU A 41 -8.35 -39.55 -27.51
CA GLU A 41 -7.03 -39.31 -28.10
C GLU A 41 -6.86 -40.28 -29.29
N PRO A 42 -6.00 -40.05 -30.33
CA PRO A 42 -4.58 -40.28 -30.18
C PRO A 42 -3.61 -39.48 -31.11
N THR A 43 -2.37 -39.30 -30.61
CA THR A 43 -1.07 -39.72 -31.23
C THR A 43 -0.63 -39.23 -32.62
N GLY A 44 0.64 -38.82 -32.67
CA GLY A 44 1.53 -38.84 -33.83
C GLY A 44 2.44 -37.60 -33.88
N SER A 45 3.61 -37.61 -33.39
CA SER A 45 4.91 -38.17 -33.87
C SER A 45 5.54 -37.40 -35.02
N GLU A 46 6.80 -37.10 -34.75
CA GLU A 46 8.03 -37.05 -35.55
C GLU A 46 8.35 -35.67 -36.16
N GLU A 47 9.41 -35.06 -35.69
CA GLU A 47 10.86 -35.27 -35.94
C GLU A 47 11.30 -34.65 -37.29
N THR A 48 12.26 -33.74 -37.30
CA THR A 48 13.58 -33.86 -37.92
C THR A 48 14.26 -32.48 -38.08
N THR A 49 15.40 -32.32 -37.44
CA THR A 49 16.78 -32.11 -37.88
C THR A 49 17.21 -30.76 -38.49
N ALA A 50 18.10 -30.15 -37.77
CA ALA A 50 19.51 -29.80 -38.05
C ALA A 50 19.87 -28.65 -38.99
N GLU A 51 20.83 -27.90 -38.41
CA GLU A 51 22.03 -27.28 -39.00
C GLU A 51 21.86 -26.06 -39.95
N ASN A 52 22.42 -24.95 -39.62
CA ASN A 52 23.82 -24.65 -39.85
C ASN A 52 24.25 -23.27 -39.34
N SER A 53 25.51 -23.25 -38.90
CA SER A 53 26.37 -22.15 -38.60
C SER A 53 26.30 -20.95 -39.56
N GLU A 54 26.45 -19.74 -39.03
CA GLU A 54 27.58 -18.90 -39.43
C GLU A 54 27.83 -17.77 -38.39
N ILE A 55 29.12 -17.72 -38.04
CA ILE A 55 29.75 -16.75 -37.19
C ILE A 55 30.00 -15.49 -38.00
N ILE A 56 29.53 -14.34 -37.54
CA ILE A 56 30.15 -13.08 -37.91
C ILE A 56 30.40 -12.28 -36.62
N SER A 57 31.67 -12.28 -36.23
CA SER A 57 32.25 -11.30 -35.32
C SER A 57 32.14 -9.92 -35.93
N THR A 58 31.54 -8.99 -35.20
CA THR A 58 31.93 -7.59 -35.32
C THR A 58 31.95 -6.98 -33.93
N SER A 59 33.13 -6.60 -33.54
CA SER A 59 33.52 -5.89 -32.33
C SER A 59 32.97 -4.46 -32.29
N GLU A 60 32.97 -3.94 -31.03
CA GLU A 60 32.92 -2.55 -30.65
C GLU A 60 31.50 -2.02 -30.43
N SER A 61 31.13 -1.53 -29.26
CA SER A 61 31.83 -0.57 -28.44
C SER A 61 31.36 -0.71 -27.00
N VAL A 62 32.28 -0.94 -26.09
CA VAL A 62 32.08 -0.77 -24.65
C VAL A 62 31.91 0.71 -24.40
N THR A 63 30.68 1.16 -24.20
CA THR A 63 30.40 2.43 -23.55
C THR A 63 30.29 2.14 -22.05
N THR A 64 31.36 2.44 -21.33
CA THR A 64 31.40 2.58 -19.88
C THR A 64 30.28 3.52 -19.46
N PRO A 65 29.43 3.16 -18.49
CA PRO A 65 28.58 4.16 -17.86
C PRO A 65 29.50 5.10 -17.10
N GLU A 66 29.50 6.32 -17.54
CA GLU A 66 30.14 7.45 -16.91
C GLU A 66 29.64 7.55 -15.47
N SER A 67 30.55 7.35 -14.53
CA SER A 67 30.32 7.61 -13.12
C SER A 67 29.90 9.07 -13.00
N LYS A 68 28.66 9.30 -12.56
CA LYS A 68 28.18 10.60 -12.13
C LYS A 68 29.14 11.08 -11.04
N GLU A 69 29.93 12.07 -11.36
CA GLU A 69 30.81 12.73 -10.40
C GLU A 69 29.93 13.30 -9.28
N GLU A 70 30.30 13.00 -8.05
CA GLU A 70 29.84 13.61 -6.83
C GLU A 70 29.98 15.13 -6.95
N SER A 71 28.92 15.82 -7.34
CA SER A 71 28.80 17.24 -7.13
C SER A 71 28.49 17.44 -5.64
N GLY A 72 29.52 17.74 -4.86
CA GLY A 72 29.38 18.10 -3.45
C GLY A 72 28.60 19.40 -3.29
N GLY A 73 27.32 19.33 -3.22
CA GLY A 73 26.38 20.30 -2.73
C GLY A 73 25.34 19.50 -1.97
N THR A 74 25.10 19.81 -0.70
CA THR A 74 23.94 19.34 0.04
C THR A 74 22.72 20.00 -0.60
N GLU A 75 22.28 19.47 -1.74
CA GLU A 75 20.92 19.71 -2.22
C GLU A 75 20.04 18.88 -1.32
N ASP A 76 19.00 19.49 -0.78
CA ASP A 76 17.99 18.83 0.03
C ASP A 76 17.25 17.82 -0.87
N GLU A 77 17.76 16.59 -0.96
CA GLU A 77 17.17 15.56 -1.80
C GLU A 77 15.79 15.16 -1.24
N THR A 78 14.90 14.84 -2.13
CA THR A 78 13.53 14.42 -1.80
C THR A 78 13.34 12.95 -2.17
N LEU A 79 12.66 12.21 -1.31
CA LEU A 79 12.31 10.82 -1.52
C LEU A 79 10.79 10.64 -1.49
N VAL A 80 10.25 9.87 -2.40
CA VAL A 80 8.87 9.39 -2.35
C VAL A 80 8.88 7.89 -2.05
N VAL A 81 8.49 7.53 -0.84
CA VAL A 81 8.28 6.16 -0.40
C VAL A 81 6.82 5.80 -0.58
N TYR A 82 6.50 4.63 -1.10
CA TYR A 82 5.11 4.21 -1.20
C TYR A 82 4.91 2.71 -1.10
N PHE A 83 3.72 2.32 -0.61
CA PHE A 83 3.17 0.98 -0.76
C PHE A 83 1.93 1.03 -1.64
N SER A 84 1.80 0.09 -2.58
CA SER A 84 0.65 0.00 -3.47
C SER A 84 0.32 -1.45 -3.82
N ALA A 85 -0.80 -1.96 -3.32
CA ALA A 85 -1.22 -3.34 -3.63
C ALA A 85 -1.86 -3.48 -5.02
N THR A 86 -2.48 -2.40 -5.54
CA THR A 86 -3.25 -2.42 -6.80
C THR A 86 -2.75 -1.44 -7.86
N GLY A 87 -1.66 -0.72 -7.58
CA GLY A 87 -1.07 0.27 -8.50
C GLY A 87 -1.62 1.70 -8.34
N THR A 88 -2.72 1.91 -7.60
CA THR A 88 -3.33 3.25 -7.47
C THR A 88 -2.39 4.24 -6.77
N THR A 89 -1.89 3.90 -5.59
CA THR A 89 -0.94 4.75 -4.84
C THR A 89 0.36 4.94 -5.63
N LYS A 90 0.82 3.89 -6.32
CA LYS A 90 2.00 3.97 -7.20
C LYS A 90 1.87 5.08 -8.22
N GLY A 91 0.74 5.15 -8.95
CA GLY A 91 0.54 6.18 -9.97
C GLY A 91 0.55 7.61 -9.41
N VAL A 92 0.10 7.81 -8.17
CA VAL A 92 0.19 9.11 -7.47
C VAL A 92 1.63 9.40 -7.05
N ALA A 93 2.32 8.40 -6.48
CA ALA A 93 3.71 8.52 -6.05
C ALA A 93 4.66 8.90 -7.22
N GLU A 94 4.48 8.26 -8.39
CA GLU A 94 5.24 8.57 -9.60
C GLU A 94 5.04 10.02 -10.06
N ARG A 95 3.81 10.56 -9.96
CA ARG A 95 3.54 11.96 -10.30
C ARG A 95 4.15 12.93 -9.29
N ILE A 96 4.10 12.62 -7.98
CA ILE A 96 4.77 13.43 -6.95
C ILE A 96 6.27 13.45 -7.23
N ALA A 97 6.88 12.29 -7.51
CA ALA A 97 8.29 12.21 -7.84
C ALA A 97 8.65 13.01 -9.10
N SER A 98 7.80 12.99 -10.13
CA SER A 98 7.97 13.80 -11.34
C SER A 98 7.96 15.30 -11.03
N VAL A 99 7.00 15.76 -10.22
CA VAL A 99 6.83 17.19 -9.87
C VAL A 99 7.95 17.69 -8.99
N THR A 100 8.44 16.86 -8.06
CA THR A 100 9.47 17.22 -7.08
C THR A 100 10.89 16.85 -7.50
N ASN A 101 11.04 16.16 -8.63
CA ASN A 101 12.31 15.53 -9.05
C ASN A 101 12.90 14.63 -7.96
N ALA A 102 12.03 13.89 -7.26
CA ALA A 102 12.39 13.02 -6.15
C ALA A 102 12.75 11.61 -6.62
N ASP A 103 13.57 10.94 -5.81
CA ASP A 103 13.76 9.51 -5.94
C ASP A 103 12.50 8.73 -5.50
N LEU A 104 12.30 7.56 -6.07
CA LEU A 104 11.17 6.68 -5.76
C LEU A 104 11.65 5.41 -5.04
N TYR A 105 10.95 5.06 -3.96
CA TYR A 105 11.16 3.79 -3.26
C TYR A 105 9.83 3.07 -3.05
N GLU A 106 9.70 1.90 -3.64
CA GLU A 106 8.53 1.03 -3.48
C GLU A 106 8.72 0.06 -2.32
N ILE A 107 7.81 0.07 -1.36
CA ILE A 107 7.73 -0.94 -0.31
C ILE A 107 7.10 -2.19 -0.92
N ILE A 108 7.91 -3.22 -1.16
CA ILE A 108 7.49 -4.50 -1.71
C ILE A 108 7.29 -5.49 -0.56
N PRO A 109 6.09 -6.03 -0.36
CA PRO A 109 5.87 -7.04 0.67
C PRO A 109 6.59 -8.35 0.32
N ALA A 110 7.21 -9.01 1.31
CA ALA A 110 7.88 -10.30 1.12
C ALA A 110 6.92 -11.40 0.62
N ALA A 111 5.66 -11.32 0.99
CA ALA A 111 4.59 -12.11 0.41
C ALA A 111 3.62 -11.15 -0.31
N PRO A 112 3.55 -11.14 -1.65
CA PRO A 112 2.61 -10.30 -2.38
C PRO A 112 1.17 -10.55 -1.96
N TYR A 113 0.34 -9.50 -1.99
CA TYR A 113 -1.10 -9.63 -1.71
C TYR A 113 -1.82 -10.12 -2.96
N SER A 114 -2.52 -11.24 -2.84
CA SER A 114 -3.43 -11.76 -3.87
C SER A 114 -4.77 -11.01 -3.84
N SER A 115 -5.64 -11.25 -4.83
CA SER A 115 -7.02 -10.73 -4.82
C SER A 115 -7.80 -11.19 -3.60
N ASP A 116 -7.60 -12.45 -3.17
CA ASP A 116 -8.28 -13.01 -2.01
C ASP A 116 -7.77 -12.41 -0.71
N ASP A 117 -6.45 -12.09 -0.63
CA ASP A 117 -5.88 -11.36 0.50
C ASP A 117 -6.46 -9.96 0.64
N LEU A 118 -6.86 -9.33 -0.46
CA LEU A 118 -7.40 -7.97 -0.52
C LEU A 118 -8.93 -7.91 -0.39
N ASP A 119 -9.62 -9.04 -0.24
CA ASP A 119 -11.08 -9.06 -0.06
C ASP A 119 -11.46 -8.51 1.34
N TRP A 120 -11.79 -7.24 1.36
CA TRP A 120 -12.19 -6.53 2.57
C TRP A 120 -13.58 -6.94 3.11
N HIS A 121 -14.36 -7.74 2.36
CA HIS A 121 -15.62 -8.34 2.83
C HIS A 121 -15.40 -9.64 3.59
N ASP A 122 -14.25 -10.30 3.38
CA ASP A 122 -13.88 -11.50 4.12
C ASP A 122 -13.08 -11.12 5.37
N SER A 123 -13.65 -11.35 6.54
CA SER A 123 -12.96 -11.13 7.82
C SER A 123 -11.75 -12.04 8.03
N ASN A 124 -11.60 -13.10 7.24
CA ASN A 124 -10.47 -14.02 7.27
C ASN A 124 -9.43 -13.72 6.18
N SER A 125 -9.66 -12.72 5.32
CA SER A 125 -8.65 -12.29 4.38
C SER A 125 -7.41 -11.80 5.12
N ARG A 126 -6.24 -11.94 4.49
CA ARG A 126 -4.97 -11.52 5.09
C ARG A 126 -5.00 -10.06 5.53
N THR A 127 -5.51 -9.16 4.70
CA THR A 127 -5.59 -7.74 5.04
C THR A 127 -6.54 -7.47 6.19
N SER A 128 -7.68 -8.18 6.28
CA SER A 128 -8.60 -8.08 7.42
C SER A 128 -7.93 -8.53 8.72
N ILE A 129 -7.18 -9.63 8.69
CA ILE A 129 -6.44 -10.14 9.85
C ILE A 129 -5.35 -9.14 10.26
N GLU A 130 -4.51 -8.71 9.32
CA GLU A 130 -3.44 -7.74 9.59
C GLU A 130 -3.97 -6.43 10.16
N MET A 131 -5.05 -5.88 9.60
CA MET A 131 -5.60 -4.62 10.09
C MET A 131 -6.29 -4.73 11.46
N ASN A 132 -6.81 -5.90 11.83
CA ASN A 132 -7.36 -6.16 13.16
C ASN A 132 -6.28 -6.40 14.23
N ASP A 133 -5.04 -6.64 13.84
CA ASP A 133 -3.90 -6.82 14.74
C ASP A 133 -3.01 -5.56 14.70
N PRO A 134 -3.00 -4.74 15.76
CA PRO A 134 -2.15 -3.54 15.80
C PRO A 134 -0.65 -3.88 15.83
N ASP A 135 -0.28 -5.09 16.22
CA ASP A 135 1.11 -5.55 16.33
C ASP A 135 1.57 -6.28 15.05
N ALA A 136 0.71 -6.47 14.06
CA ALA A 136 1.10 -7.07 12.79
C ALA A 136 2.19 -6.24 12.09
N ARG A 137 3.25 -6.92 11.67
CA ARG A 137 4.38 -6.32 10.95
C ARG A 137 4.72 -7.19 9.73
N PRO A 138 3.99 -7.03 8.61
CA PRO A 138 4.30 -7.74 7.37
C PRO A 138 5.72 -7.43 6.92
N ALA A 139 6.47 -8.47 6.55
CA ALA A 139 7.86 -8.33 6.15
C ALA A 139 7.98 -7.63 4.79
N ILE A 140 9.02 -6.81 4.65
CA ILE A 140 9.38 -6.05 3.44
C ILE A 140 10.49 -6.83 2.71
N ALA A 141 10.36 -6.94 1.38
CA ALA A 141 11.35 -7.56 0.50
C ALA A 141 12.19 -6.54 -0.28
N SER A 142 11.80 -5.27 -0.31
CA SER A 142 12.61 -4.22 -0.94
C SER A 142 13.99 -4.14 -0.30
N ASP A 143 15.02 -3.82 -1.10
CA ASP A 143 16.36 -3.55 -0.56
C ASP A 143 16.31 -2.38 0.42
N THR A 144 17.17 -2.43 1.44
CA THR A 144 17.27 -1.32 2.40
C THR A 144 17.78 -0.06 1.71
N ILE A 145 17.14 1.08 1.97
CA ILE A 145 17.56 2.40 1.50
C ILE A 145 18.20 3.21 2.64
N SER A 146 19.23 4.03 2.37
CA SER A 146 19.66 5.05 3.32
C SER A 146 18.79 6.30 3.16
N LEU A 147 18.39 6.88 4.28
CA LEU A 147 17.68 8.17 4.28
C LEU A 147 18.61 9.38 4.48
N ASP A 148 19.93 9.17 4.59
CA ASP A 148 20.89 10.21 5.02
C ASP A 148 20.93 11.43 4.10
N SER A 149 20.76 11.23 2.77
CA SER A 149 20.78 12.31 1.77
C SER A 149 19.47 13.08 1.64
N TYR A 150 18.38 12.55 2.19
CA TYR A 150 17.06 13.14 2.01
C TYR A 150 16.67 14.04 3.18
N SER A 151 16.22 15.24 2.87
CA SER A 151 15.63 16.17 3.85
C SER A 151 14.11 16.08 3.89
N THR A 152 13.48 15.71 2.76
CA THR A 152 12.03 15.58 2.64
C THR A 152 11.66 14.16 2.19
N VAL A 153 10.73 13.52 2.92
CA VAL A 153 10.24 12.18 2.63
C VAL A 153 8.73 12.19 2.52
N TYR A 154 8.20 12.00 1.31
CA TYR A 154 6.78 11.74 1.11
C TYR A 154 6.51 10.27 1.38
N ILE A 155 5.42 9.95 2.12
CA ILE A 155 5.06 8.58 2.46
C ILE A 155 3.65 8.30 1.97
N GLY A 156 3.51 7.42 0.96
CA GLY A 156 2.26 7.11 0.27
C GLY A 156 1.72 5.71 0.57
N TYR A 157 0.40 5.61 0.81
CA TYR A 157 -0.26 4.34 1.09
C TYR A 157 -1.75 4.37 0.75
N PRO A 158 -2.38 3.21 0.47
CA PRO A 158 -3.83 3.12 0.41
C PRO A 158 -4.43 3.15 1.82
N ILE A 159 -5.66 3.65 1.97
CA ILE A 159 -6.39 3.52 3.24
C ILE A 159 -7.06 2.14 3.30
N TRP A 160 -6.71 1.34 4.32
CA TRP A 160 -7.35 0.09 4.69
C TRP A 160 -8.02 0.22 6.06
N TRP A 161 -9.33 -0.05 6.15
CA TRP A 161 -10.12 0.10 7.39
C TRP A 161 -9.93 1.43 8.12
N GLY A 162 -9.71 2.52 7.37
CA GLY A 162 -9.54 3.87 7.92
C GLY A 162 -8.15 4.19 8.43
N ASP A 163 -7.17 3.33 8.19
CA ASP A 163 -5.78 3.46 8.64
C ASP A 163 -4.78 3.10 7.53
N ALA A 164 -3.48 3.31 7.79
CA ALA A 164 -2.41 2.85 6.93
C ALA A 164 -2.25 1.32 7.04
N PRO A 165 -1.92 0.61 5.95
CA PRO A 165 -1.60 -0.81 5.99
C PRO A 165 -0.45 -1.13 6.95
N ARG A 166 -0.52 -2.25 7.65
CA ARG A 166 0.48 -2.62 8.69
C ARG A 166 1.92 -2.72 8.17
N ILE A 167 2.11 -2.94 6.88
CA ILE A 167 3.44 -2.89 6.26
C ILE A 167 4.09 -1.50 6.34
N MET A 168 3.27 -0.44 6.39
CA MET A 168 3.76 0.93 6.61
C MET A 168 4.32 1.10 8.02
N SER A 169 3.69 0.45 9.02
CA SER A 169 4.23 0.41 10.39
C SER A 169 5.61 -0.26 10.42
N THR A 170 5.75 -1.41 9.71
CA THR A 170 7.06 -2.07 9.56
C THR A 170 8.12 -1.13 8.99
N PHE A 171 7.74 -0.34 7.97
CA PHE A 171 8.67 0.59 7.34
C PHE A 171 9.08 1.72 8.28
N VAL A 172 8.12 2.43 8.87
CA VAL A 172 8.45 3.62 9.68
C VAL A 172 9.21 3.29 10.97
N GLU A 173 9.00 2.09 11.52
CA GLU A 173 9.76 1.61 12.67
C GLU A 173 11.21 1.19 12.32
N SER A 174 11.49 0.92 11.04
CA SER A 174 12.80 0.44 10.58
C SER A 174 13.79 1.56 10.25
N TYR A 175 13.32 2.81 10.19
CA TYR A 175 14.15 3.94 9.75
C TYR A 175 14.15 5.09 10.77
N ASP A 176 15.21 5.89 10.74
CA ASP A 176 15.34 7.12 11.53
C ASP A 176 14.95 8.32 10.64
N PHE A 177 13.90 9.03 11.06
CA PHE A 177 13.40 10.23 10.39
C PHE A 177 13.85 11.53 11.07
N SER A 178 14.76 11.46 12.05
CA SER A 178 15.33 12.63 12.70
C SER A 178 15.84 13.62 11.64
N ASP A 179 15.60 14.90 11.85
CA ASP A 179 15.99 16.00 10.94
C ASP A 179 15.32 15.98 9.54
N LYS A 180 14.28 15.16 9.34
CA LYS A 180 13.53 15.08 8.08
C LYS A 180 12.15 15.69 8.19
N THR A 181 11.68 16.30 7.11
CA THR A 181 10.26 16.64 6.94
C THR A 181 9.56 15.46 6.29
N VAL A 182 8.53 14.93 6.96
CA VAL A 182 7.76 13.78 6.49
C VAL A 182 6.36 14.22 6.09
N VAL A 183 5.95 13.88 4.87
CA VAL A 183 4.67 14.29 4.30
C VAL A 183 3.85 13.06 3.94
N PRO A 184 2.89 12.64 4.77
CA PRO A 184 2.01 11.54 4.44
C PRO A 184 1.04 11.89 3.30
N PHE A 185 0.77 10.96 2.40
CA PHE A 185 -0.34 11.05 1.46
C PHE A 185 -1.01 9.69 1.32
N CYS A 186 -2.30 9.69 1.04
CA CYS A 186 -2.99 8.43 0.83
C CYS A 186 -3.87 8.43 -0.41
N THR A 187 -4.20 7.24 -0.88
CA THR A 187 -5.27 7.01 -1.86
C THR A 187 -6.39 6.20 -1.21
N SER A 188 -7.62 6.44 -1.63
CA SER A 188 -8.77 5.76 -1.05
C SER A 188 -9.97 5.84 -1.99
N GLY A 189 -10.85 4.86 -1.93
CA GLY A 189 -12.12 4.87 -2.65
C GLY A 189 -13.16 5.86 -2.10
N GLY A 190 -12.85 6.61 -1.02
CA GLY A 190 -13.78 7.60 -0.45
C GLY A 190 -13.44 8.11 0.95
N SER A 191 -12.60 7.40 1.71
CA SER A 191 -12.17 7.87 3.02
C SER A 191 -11.05 8.91 2.88
N GLY A 192 -11.04 9.93 3.73
CA GLY A 192 -9.88 10.82 3.88
C GLY A 192 -8.71 10.12 4.57
N ILE A 193 -7.60 10.84 4.71
CA ILE A 193 -6.38 10.34 5.40
C ILE A 193 -6.65 10.04 6.89
N GLY A 194 -7.62 10.72 7.50
CA GLY A 194 -8.00 10.54 8.89
C GLY A 194 -6.83 10.75 9.84
N ARG A 195 -6.59 9.78 10.72
CA ARG A 195 -5.47 9.77 11.65
C ARG A 195 -4.32 8.85 11.23
N SER A 196 -4.37 8.31 10.02
CA SER A 196 -3.37 7.31 9.60
C SER A 196 -1.95 7.88 9.55
N GLY A 197 -1.78 9.16 9.19
CA GLY A 197 -0.49 9.85 9.27
C GLY A 197 0.00 10.00 10.71
N ASP A 198 -0.87 10.44 11.64
CA ASP A 198 -0.54 10.55 13.07
C ASP A 198 -0.16 9.19 13.66
N ASN A 199 -0.90 8.12 13.30
CA ASN A 199 -0.61 6.77 13.77
C ASN A 199 0.76 6.27 13.30
N LEU A 200 1.19 6.62 12.09
CA LEU A 200 2.54 6.31 11.59
C LEU A 200 3.60 7.16 12.30
N GLN A 201 3.33 8.44 12.55
CA GLN A 201 4.20 9.34 13.30
C GLN A 201 4.46 8.81 14.72
N ASP A 202 3.43 8.30 15.39
CA ASP A 202 3.53 7.74 16.75
C ASP A 202 4.44 6.50 16.81
N LEU A 203 4.63 5.79 15.69
CA LEU A 203 5.49 4.61 15.55
C LEU A 203 6.90 4.95 15.05
N ALA A 204 7.06 6.09 14.37
CA ALA A 204 8.30 6.46 13.73
C ALA A 204 9.34 6.97 14.72
N ASN A 205 10.62 6.79 14.38
CA ASN A 205 11.71 7.40 15.13
C ASN A 205 12.01 8.80 14.58
N GLY A 206 11.46 9.83 15.22
CA GLY A 206 11.71 11.23 14.90
C GLY A 206 10.95 11.76 13.68
N GLY A 207 11.42 12.89 13.17
CA GLY A 207 10.87 13.59 12.00
C GLY A 207 9.89 14.71 12.35
N ASN A 208 9.85 15.72 11.47
CA ASN A 208 8.84 16.76 11.46
C ASN A 208 7.71 16.33 10.52
N TRP A 209 6.66 15.72 11.06
CA TRP A 209 5.53 15.22 10.29
C TRP A 209 4.55 16.34 10.00
N LEU A 210 4.30 16.57 8.72
CA LEU A 210 3.30 17.53 8.26
C LEU A 210 1.92 16.87 8.19
N LEU A 211 0.89 17.70 8.15
CA LEU A 211 -0.45 17.22 7.90
C LEU A 211 -0.54 16.71 6.45
N GLY A 212 -0.83 15.42 6.32
CA GLY A 212 -0.99 14.78 5.02
C GLY A 212 -2.38 14.95 4.43
N ASP A 213 -2.58 14.47 3.21
CA ASP A 213 -3.89 14.52 2.56
C ASP A 213 -4.20 13.25 1.76
N ARG A 214 -5.48 13.09 1.39
CA ARG A 214 -5.92 12.11 0.42
C ARG A 214 -5.84 12.71 -0.99
N LEU A 215 -5.05 12.09 -1.83
CA LEU A 215 -4.91 12.47 -3.22
C LEU A 215 -5.75 11.55 -4.10
N ASP A 216 -6.45 12.11 -5.09
CA ASP A 216 -7.23 11.33 -6.03
C ASP A 216 -6.31 10.54 -6.98
N ALA A 217 -6.76 9.37 -7.42
CA ALA A 217 -5.96 8.48 -8.27
C ALA A 217 -5.55 9.12 -9.62
N ASP A 218 -6.34 10.06 -10.10
CA ASP A 218 -6.15 10.80 -11.35
C ASP A 218 -5.71 12.26 -11.16
N ILE A 219 -5.28 12.62 -9.92
CA ILE A 219 -4.76 13.96 -9.61
C ILE A 219 -3.70 14.38 -10.63
N SER A 220 -3.81 15.58 -11.15
CA SER A 220 -2.86 16.14 -12.12
C SER A 220 -1.56 16.63 -11.45
N GLU A 221 -0.48 16.76 -12.22
CA GLU A 221 0.78 17.33 -11.73
C GLU A 221 0.62 18.78 -11.23
N SER A 222 -0.28 19.56 -11.85
CA SER A 222 -0.57 20.92 -11.39
C SER A 222 -1.27 20.94 -10.03
N GLU A 223 -2.22 20.04 -9.78
CA GLU A 223 -2.89 19.93 -8.48
C GLU A 223 -1.93 19.41 -7.41
N ILE A 224 -1.00 18.50 -7.77
CA ILE A 224 0.08 18.08 -6.87
C ILE A 224 0.98 19.27 -6.52
N GLN A 225 1.35 20.10 -7.50
CA GLN A 225 2.16 21.28 -7.23
C GLN A 225 1.46 22.27 -6.30
N ASP A 226 0.15 22.48 -6.50
CA ASP A 226 -0.66 23.32 -5.63
C ASP A 226 -0.72 22.75 -4.20
N TRP A 227 -0.97 21.44 -4.06
CA TRP A 227 -0.93 20.75 -2.77
C TRP A 227 0.41 20.89 -2.05
N ILE A 228 1.54 20.71 -2.76
CA ILE A 228 2.88 20.87 -2.19
C ILE A 228 3.11 22.32 -1.74
N ASN A 229 2.65 23.31 -2.48
CA ASN A 229 2.77 24.71 -2.11
C ASN A 229 1.97 25.06 -0.84
N ASP A 230 0.85 24.37 -0.61
CA ASP A 230 -0.02 24.56 0.57
C ASP A 230 0.56 23.88 1.84
N LEU A 231 1.57 23.00 1.71
CA LEU A 231 2.24 22.35 2.84
C LEU A 231 3.22 23.29 3.60
N ASN A 232 3.58 24.45 3.04
CA ASN A 232 4.62 25.39 3.55
C ASN A 232 4.05 26.54 4.38
#